data_9509c677460d6933b8a93a8a9cdbdefd
#
_entry.id   9509c677460d6933b8a93a8a9cdbdefd
#
_cell.length_a   1.000
_cell.length_b   1.000
_cell.length_c   1.000
_cell.angle_alpha   90.00
_cell.angle_beta   90.00
_cell.angle_gamma   90.00
#
_symmetry.space_group_name_H-M   'P 1'
#
loop_
_entity.id
_entity.type
_entity.pdbx_description
1 polymer ?
#
loop_
_entity_poly.entity_id
_entity_poly.type
_entity_poly.pdbx_seq_one_letter_code
_entity_poly.pdbx_strand_id
1 'polypeptide(L)'
;ADRKAGIAPFLEPDAKSQVTLRYANERPVEATAIVVSTQHAPGYFFHGGEGDEAKYQELRKYVLGVIADVLPAELLTANTVYHINPTGRFEIGGPDGDAGLTGRKIIVDTYGGASPHGGGAFSGKDTTKVDRSAAYAARYLAKNVVAAGLADRCTIQLSYAIGVAQPLSV
;
A
#
# COMPACT_ATOMS: atom_id res chain seq x y z
N ALA A 1 -9.81 -2.60 -13.91
CA ALA A 1 -11.07 -3.19 -14.33
C ALA A 1 -11.97 -2.12 -14.94
N ASP A 2 -12.43 -1.14 -14.21
CA ASP A 2 -13.48 -0.17 -14.58
C ASP A 2 -13.11 0.74 -15.74
N ARG A 3 -11.84 1.15 -15.85
CA ARG A 3 -11.35 1.88 -17.02
C ARG A 3 -11.54 1.08 -18.32
N LYS A 4 -11.16 -0.19 -18.31
CA LYS A 4 -11.30 -1.07 -19.49
C LYS A 4 -12.74 -1.43 -19.79
N ALA A 5 -13.61 -1.45 -18.79
CA ALA A 5 -15.04 -1.69 -18.93
C ALA A 5 -15.82 -0.44 -19.36
N GLY A 6 -15.18 0.72 -19.47
CA GLY A 6 -15.83 1.98 -19.81
C GLY A 6 -16.67 2.60 -18.69
N ILE A 7 -16.58 2.07 -17.47
CA ILE A 7 -17.29 2.60 -16.28
C ILE A 7 -16.64 3.91 -15.82
N ALA A 8 -15.29 3.95 -15.81
CA ALA A 8 -14.52 5.14 -15.47
C ALA A 8 -13.41 5.36 -16.52
N PRO A 9 -13.77 5.76 -17.74
CA PRO A 9 -12.83 5.89 -18.87
C PRO A 9 -11.80 7.00 -18.65
N PHE A 10 -12.07 7.91 -17.74
CA PHE A 10 -11.18 9.01 -17.37
C PHE A 10 -10.01 8.59 -16.46
N LEU A 11 -10.02 7.38 -15.90
CA LEU A 11 -8.92 6.86 -15.11
C LEU A 11 -7.79 6.37 -16.01
N GLU A 12 -6.56 6.59 -15.55
CA GLU A 12 -5.35 6.05 -16.17
C GLU A 12 -4.64 5.05 -15.21
N PRO A 13 -3.64 4.27 -15.67
CA PRO A 13 -3.20 3.08 -14.95
C PRO A 13 -2.38 3.33 -13.67
N ASP A 14 -1.79 4.51 -13.49
CA ASP A 14 -0.96 4.79 -12.31
C ASP A 14 -1.79 5.36 -11.16
N ALA A 15 -1.58 4.83 -9.96
CA ALA A 15 -2.26 5.32 -8.77
C ALA A 15 -1.47 4.99 -7.50
N LYS A 16 -1.63 5.84 -6.49
CA LYS A 16 -1.12 5.63 -5.13
C LYS A 16 -2.23 5.86 -4.12
N SER A 17 -2.24 5.04 -3.08
CA SER A 17 -3.18 5.22 -1.97
C SER A 17 -2.47 5.11 -0.63
N GLN A 18 -2.99 5.84 0.35
CA GLN A 18 -2.55 5.77 1.74
C GLN A 18 -3.77 5.86 2.64
N VAL A 19 -3.83 4.99 3.64
CA VAL A 19 -4.86 5.03 4.69
C VAL A 19 -4.16 5.19 6.04
N THR A 20 -4.52 6.23 6.77
CA THR A 20 -4.04 6.47 8.14
C THR A 20 -5.11 6.00 9.12
N LEU A 21 -4.74 5.05 9.98
CA LEU A 21 -5.65 4.44 10.94
C LEU A 21 -5.28 4.85 12.37
N ARG A 22 -6.29 5.14 13.16
CA ARG A 22 -6.18 5.23 14.61
C ARG A 22 -6.46 3.86 15.22
N TYR A 23 -5.58 3.44 16.13
CA TYR A 23 -5.70 2.17 16.84
C TYR A 23 -6.07 2.40 18.32
N ALA A 24 -6.89 1.53 18.86
CA ALA A 24 -7.17 1.41 20.28
C ALA A 24 -7.11 -0.08 20.67
N ASN A 25 -6.34 -0.42 21.70
CA ASN A 25 -6.12 -1.80 22.13
C ASN A 25 -5.71 -2.73 20.98
N GLU A 26 -4.75 -2.26 20.16
CA GLU A 26 -4.18 -2.95 19.00
C GLU A 26 -5.17 -3.23 17.84
N ARG A 27 -6.39 -2.69 17.91
CA ARG A 27 -7.39 -2.81 16.85
C ARG A 27 -7.59 -1.47 16.13
N PRO A 28 -7.73 -1.45 14.81
CA PRO A 28 -8.09 -0.24 14.08
C PRO A 28 -9.51 0.17 14.48
N VAL A 29 -9.69 1.46 14.77
CA VAL A 29 -10.99 2.01 15.22
C VAL A 29 -11.49 3.14 14.34
N GLU A 30 -10.62 3.75 13.53
CA GLU A 30 -10.98 4.87 12.67
C GLU A 30 -9.94 5.07 11.57
N ALA A 31 -10.39 5.37 10.36
CA ALA A 31 -9.57 5.94 9.30
C ALA A 31 -9.59 7.47 9.44
N THR A 32 -8.49 8.05 9.91
CA THR A 32 -8.41 9.49 10.16
C THR A 32 -8.12 10.29 8.89
N ALA A 33 -7.34 9.72 7.96
CA ALA A 33 -7.07 10.33 6.67
C ALA A 33 -6.91 9.27 5.58
N ILE A 34 -7.43 9.57 4.40
CA ILE A 34 -7.31 8.72 3.21
C ILE A 34 -6.80 9.61 2.07
N VAL A 35 -5.67 9.22 1.49
CA VAL A 35 -5.07 9.88 0.33
C VAL A 35 -5.17 8.95 -0.87
N VAL A 36 -5.70 9.45 -1.98
CA VAL A 36 -5.68 8.76 -3.26
C VAL A 36 -5.17 9.73 -4.32
N SER A 37 -4.07 9.35 -4.99
CA SER A 37 -3.57 10.04 -6.17
C SER A 37 -3.69 9.07 -7.33
N THR A 38 -4.55 9.38 -8.30
CA THR A 38 -4.77 8.56 -9.47
C THR A 38 -4.49 9.35 -10.74
N GLN A 39 -3.78 8.73 -11.66
CA GLN A 39 -3.58 9.26 -13.01
C GLN A 39 -4.93 9.35 -13.73
N HIS A 40 -5.11 10.40 -14.52
CA HIS A 40 -6.38 10.71 -15.17
C HIS A 40 -6.18 11.26 -16.58
N ALA A 41 -7.23 11.17 -17.38
CA ALA A 41 -7.29 11.77 -18.70
C ALA A 41 -7.18 13.31 -18.62
N PRO A 42 -6.74 13.98 -19.70
CA PRO A 42 -6.59 15.43 -19.72
C PRO A 42 -7.82 16.18 -19.25
N GLY A 43 -7.61 17.17 -18.39
CA GLY A 43 -8.63 18.04 -17.85
C GLY A 43 -9.39 17.54 -16.62
N TYR A 44 -9.16 16.31 -16.14
CA TYR A 44 -9.82 15.77 -14.94
C TYR A 44 -9.13 16.20 -13.64
N PHE A 45 -8.79 17.48 -13.56
CA PHE A 45 -8.22 18.09 -12.34
C PHE A 45 -8.80 19.49 -12.11
N PHE A 46 -8.75 19.95 -10.87
CA PHE A 46 -8.99 21.35 -10.51
C PHE A 46 -8.12 21.71 -9.31
N HIS A 47 -7.22 22.66 -9.47
CA HIS A 47 -6.32 23.09 -8.42
C HIS A 47 -5.86 24.53 -8.68
N GLY A 48 -5.90 25.40 -7.64
CA GLY A 48 -5.45 26.79 -7.76
C GLY A 48 -6.20 27.63 -8.79
N GLY A 49 -7.42 27.25 -9.16
CA GLY A 49 -8.22 27.92 -10.20
C GLY A 49 -7.96 27.43 -11.64
N GLU A 50 -7.06 26.43 -11.79
CA GLU A 50 -6.79 25.81 -13.08
C GLU A 50 -7.48 24.46 -13.21
N GLY A 51 -7.83 24.08 -14.46
CA GLY A 51 -8.46 22.81 -14.78
C GLY A 51 -9.98 22.93 -14.97
N ASP A 52 -10.68 21.79 -14.90
CA ASP A 52 -12.12 21.66 -15.04
C ASP A 52 -12.72 21.12 -13.74
N GLU A 53 -13.40 21.99 -13.01
CA GLU A 53 -13.98 21.63 -11.71
C GLU A 53 -15.03 20.52 -11.82
N ALA A 54 -15.86 20.54 -12.88
CA ALA A 54 -16.92 19.54 -13.06
C ALA A 54 -16.33 18.14 -13.29
N LYS A 55 -15.32 18.04 -14.14
CA LYS A 55 -14.59 16.78 -14.40
C LYS A 55 -13.84 16.30 -13.16
N TYR A 56 -13.21 17.21 -12.41
CA TYR A 56 -12.58 16.84 -11.16
C TYR A 56 -13.58 16.30 -10.13
N GLN A 57 -14.78 16.91 -10.03
CA GLN A 57 -15.82 16.40 -9.12
C GLN A 57 -16.37 15.04 -9.56
N GLU A 58 -16.44 14.76 -10.85
CA GLU A 58 -16.77 13.42 -11.38
C GLU A 58 -15.73 12.38 -10.93
N LEU A 59 -14.44 12.63 -11.15
CA LEU A 59 -13.34 11.79 -10.69
C LEU A 59 -13.38 11.60 -9.18
N ARG A 60 -13.53 12.69 -8.44
CA ARG A 60 -13.58 12.68 -6.97
C ARG A 60 -14.73 11.84 -6.45
N LYS A 61 -15.92 11.99 -7.00
CA LYS A 61 -17.11 11.22 -6.63
C LYS A 61 -16.89 9.72 -6.87
N TYR A 62 -16.32 9.38 -8.01
CA TYR A 62 -16.01 7.99 -8.35
C TYR A 62 -15.01 7.38 -7.33
N VAL A 63 -13.90 8.07 -7.04
CA VAL A 63 -12.91 7.60 -6.08
C VAL A 63 -13.47 7.45 -4.67
N LEU A 64 -14.33 8.37 -4.22
CA LEU A 64 -15.02 8.26 -2.94
C LEU A 64 -15.95 7.03 -2.88
N GLY A 65 -16.62 6.71 -3.99
CA GLY A 65 -17.41 5.47 -4.11
C GLY A 65 -16.53 4.22 -3.93
N VAL A 66 -15.40 4.16 -4.62
CA VAL A 66 -14.44 3.05 -4.48
C VAL A 66 -13.92 2.93 -3.04
N ILE A 67 -13.63 4.05 -2.37
CA ILE A 67 -13.19 4.03 -0.96
C ILE A 67 -14.28 3.42 -0.07
N ALA A 68 -15.54 3.82 -0.26
CA ALA A 68 -16.67 3.32 0.51
C ALA A 68 -16.94 1.83 0.26
N ASP A 69 -16.69 1.34 -0.95
CA ASP A 69 -16.86 -0.07 -1.30
C ASP A 69 -15.75 -0.98 -0.76
N VAL A 70 -14.54 -0.45 -0.58
CA VAL A 70 -13.35 -1.24 -0.22
C VAL A 70 -13.05 -1.21 1.27
N LEU A 71 -13.27 -0.09 1.94
CA LEU A 71 -12.98 0.04 3.37
C LEU A 71 -14.18 -0.35 4.23
N PRO A 72 -13.93 -1.01 5.38
CA PRO A 72 -14.97 -1.30 6.36
C PRO A 72 -15.69 -0.01 6.78
N ALA A 73 -17.02 -0.01 6.67
CA ALA A 73 -17.83 1.19 6.92
C ALA A 73 -17.66 1.73 8.36
N GLU A 74 -17.40 0.85 9.32
CA GLU A 74 -17.16 1.20 10.72
C GLU A 74 -15.88 2.00 10.96
N LEU A 75 -14.93 1.98 10.01
CA LEU A 75 -13.71 2.79 10.08
C LEU A 75 -13.89 4.19 9.49
N LEU A 76 -14.92 4.39 8.68
CA LEU A 76 -15.21 5.68 8.03
C LEU A 76 -16.12 6.51 8.94
N THR A 77 -15.64 7.65 9.41
CA THR A 77 -16.39 8.53 10.30
C THR A 77 -16.61 9.91 9.65
N ALA A 78 -17.44 10.74 10.28
CA ALA A 78 -17.61 12.12 9.85
C ALA A 78 -16.31 12.96 9.94
N ASN A 79 -15.33 12.49 10.70
CA ASN A 79 -14.03 13.14 10.87
C ASN A 79 -12.96 12.65 9.88
N THR A 80 -13.25 11.62 9.08
CA THR A 80 -12.33 11.10 8.08
C THR A 80 -12.03 12.16 7.02
N VAL A 81 -10.75 12.50 6.86
CA VAL A 81 -10.30 13.49 5.87
C VAL A 81 -9.93 12.78 4.57
N TYR A 82 -10.46 13.26 3.45
CA TYR A 82 -10.21 12.69 2.12
C TYR A 82 -9.37 13.64 1.27
N HIS A 83 -8.21 13.20 0.84
CA HIS A 83 -7.32 13.89 -0.09
C HIS A 83 -7.31 13.14 -1.43
N ILE A 84 -8.06 13.65 -2.41
CA ILE A 84 -8.13 13.07 -3.75
C ILE A 84 -7.37 13.98 -4.71
N ASN A 85 -6.30 13.47 -5.33
CA ASN A 85 -5.39 14.23 -6.19
C ASN A 85 -5.01 15.61 -5.59
N PRO A 86 -4.47 15.65 -4.37
CA PRO A 86 -4.26 16.92 -3.65
C PRO A 86 -3.24 17.84 -4.34
N THR A 87 -2.39 17.32 -5.21
CA THR A 87 -1.44 18.10 -6.01
C THR A 87 -2.03 18.63 -7.32
N GLY A 88 -3.29 18.29 -7.63
CA GLY A 88 -4.00 18.71 -8.83
C GLY A 88 -3.76 17.76 -10.00
N ARG A 89 -2.97 18.19 -10.98
CA ARG A 89 -2.76 17.46 -12.24
C ARG A 89 -1.93 16.20 -12.07
N PHE A 90 -2.45 15.05 -12.54
CA PHE A 90 -1.73 13.78 -12.63
C PHE A 90 -2.05 13.10 -13.97
N GLU A 91 -1.60 13.70 -15.07
CA GLU A 91 -1.85 13.22 -16.43
C GLU A 91 -0.72 12.33 -16.95
N ILE A 92 0.51 12.51 -16.44
CA ILE A 92 1.68 11.71 -16.79
C ILE A 92 1.98 10.76 -15.64
N GLY A 93 2.01 9.46 -15.90
CA GLY A 93 2.26 8.42 -14.90
C GLY A 93 3.11 7.27 -15.46
N GLY A 94 3.34 6.25 -14.63
CA GLY A 94 4.20 5.13 -14.97
C GLY A 94 5.66 5.55 -15.15
N PRO A 95 6.46 4.82 -15.96
CA PRO A 95 7.89 5.09 -16.16
C PRO A 95 8.22 6.49 -16.68
N ASP A 96 7.31 7.10 -17.43
CA ASP A 96 7.48 8.46 -17.95
C ASP A 96 7.38 9.53 -16.84
N GLY A 97 6.61 9.25 -15.81
CA GLY A 97 6.48 10.13 -14.64
C GLY A 97 7.52 9.84 -13.56
N ASP A 98 7.73 8.57 -13.25
CA ASP A 98 8.65 8.12 -12.20
C ASP A 98 9.12 6.69 -12.50
N ALA A 99 10.37 6.52 -12.88
CA ALA A 99 10.95 5.21 -13.16
C ALA A 99 11.19 4.43 -11.87
N GLY A 100 10.54 3.28 -11.74
CA GLY A 100 10.72 2.37 -10.61
C GLY A 100 11.94 1.47 -10.74
N LEU A 101 12.46 1.04 -9.59
CA LEU A 101 13.52 0.03 -9.50
C LEU A 101 13.10 -1.10 -8.56
N THR A 102 13.51 -2.33 -8.89
CA THR A 102 13.31 -3.50 -8.04
C THR A 102 13.96 -3.27 -6.65
N GLY A 103 13.24 -3.60 -5.59
CA GLY A 103 13.75 -3.49 -4.22
C GLY A 103 13.76 -2.08 -3.63
N ARG A 104 13.12 -1.10 -4.28
CA ARG A 104 12.99 0.28 -3.77
C ARG A 104 11.67 0.53 -3.03
N LYS A 105 10.85 -0.50 -2.81
CA LYS A 105 9.58 -0.44 -2.07
C LYS A 105 9.42 -1.62 -1.11
N ILE A 106 10.52 -2.14 -0.56
CA ILE A 106 10.55 -3.36 0.26
C ILE A 106 9.69 -3.28 1.53
N ILE A 107 9.52 -2.12 2.10
CA ILE A 107 8.65 -1.92 3.27
C ILE A 107 7.17 -1.98 2.86
N VAL A 108 6.79 -1.38 1.73
CA VAL A 108 5.44 -1.48 1.16
C VAL A 108 5.12 -2.92 0.76
N ASP A 109 6.08 -3.62 0.17
CA ASP A 109 5.94 -5.02 -0.28
C ASP A 109 5.78 -6.02 0.87
N THR A 110 6.04 -5.61 2.10
CA THR A 110 6.02 -6.47 3.29
C THR A 110 4.98 -6.03 4.30
N TYR A 111 5.38 -5.35 5.37
CA TYR A 111 4.52 -5.07 6.54
C TYR A 111 4.28 -3.57 6.79
N GLY A 112 4.73 -2.69 5.91
CA GLY A 112 4.47 -1.25 6.00
C GLY A 112 5.00 -0.57 7.27
N GLY A 113 6.06 -1.13 7.89
CA GLY A 113 6.62 -0.62 9.15
C GLY A 113 6.00 -1.22 10.42
N ALA A 114 4.99 -2.09 10.31
CA ALA A 114 4.41 -2.77 11.47
C ALA A 114 5.31 -3.87 12.06
N SER A 115 6.33 -4.31 11.30
CA SER A 115 7.36 -5.27 11.74
C SER A 115 8.73 -4.81 11.24
N PRO A 116 9.81 -5.12 11.96
CA PRO A 116 11.18 -4.89 11.49
C PRO A 116 11.44 -5.56 10.14
N HIS A 117 12.35 -4.99 9.35
CA HIS A 117 12.76 -5.51 8.06
C HIS A 117 14.27 -5.52 7.93
N GLY A 118 14.84 -6.62 7.41
CA GLY A 118 16.29 -6.77 7.24
C GLY A 118 16.90 -5.99 6.08
N GLY A 119 16.07 -5.37 5.22
CA GLY A 119 16.53 -4.55 4.09
C GLY A 119 16.71 -5.30 2.77
N GLY A 120 16.63 -6.64 2.77
CA GLY A 120 16.78 -7.45 1.56
C GLY A 120 15.55 -7.44 0.66
N ALA A 121 15.74 -7.15 -0.64
CA ALA A 121 14.70 -7.35 -1.64
C ALA A 121 14.52 -8.85 -1.95
N PHE A 122 13.30 -9.27 -2.32
CA PHE A 122 13.02 -10.67 -2.62
C PHE A 122 13.10 -10.99 -4.12
N SER A 123 12.68 -10.07 -4.97
CA SER A 123 12.69 -10.23 -6.42
C SER A 123 14.08 -10.55 -6.96
N GLY A 124 14.15 -11.50 -7.91
CA GLY A 124 15.40 -11.90 -8.55
C GLY A 124 16.31 -12.81 -7.71
N LYS A 125 15.87 -13.21 -6.50
CA LYS A 125 16.62 -14.11 -5.61
C LYS A 125 16.03 -15.51 -5.62
N ASP A 126 16.88 -16.53 -5.73
CA ASP A 126 16.51 -17.93 -5.54
C ASP A 126 16.62 -18.33 -4.05
N THR A 127 16.31 -19.57 -3.73
CA THR A 127 16.28 -20.11 -2.35
C THR A 127 17.64 -20.15 -1.66
N THR A 128 18.75 -20.00 -2.38
CA THR A 128 20.10 -19.95 -1.81
C THR A 128 20.41 -18.60 -1.16
N LYS A 129 19.60 -17.58 -1.42
CA LYS A 129 19.76 -16.22 -0.87
C LYS A 129 19.03 -16.10 0.46
N VAL A 130 19.78 -16.01 1.56
CA VAL A 130 19.26 -15.96 2.92
C VAL A 130 18.31 -14.79 3.19
N ASP A 131 18.51 -13.64 2.58
CA ASP A 131 17.59 -12.50 2.65
C ASP A 131 16.14 -12.87 2.30
N ARG A 132 15.98 -13.80 1.37
CA ARG A 132 14.65 -14.28 0.95
C ARG A 132 14.26 -15.53 1.72
N SER A 133 15.09 -16.57 1.75
CA SER A 133 14.73 -17.85 2.36
C SER A 133 14.46 -17.73 3.85
N ALA A 134 15.29 -16.98 4.59
CA ALA A 134 15.09 -16.74 6.02
C ALA A 134 13.81 -15.90 6.30
N ALA A 135 13.55 -14.86 5.50
CA ALA A 135 12.33 -14.05 5.64
C ALA A 135 11.07 -14.88 5.40
N TYR A 136 11.07 -15.78 4.42
CA TYR A 136 9.94 -16.67 4.15
C TYR A 136 9.75 -17.73 5.24
N ALA A 137 10.85 -18.30 5.77
CA ALA A 137 10.78 -19.22 6.88
C ALA A 137 10.27 -18.56 8.16
N ALA A 138 10.77 -17.36 8.50
CA ALA A 138 10.30 -16.58 9.64
C ALA A 138 8.80 -16.27 9.54
N ARG A 139 8.34 -15.85 8.35
CA ARG A 139 6.91 -15.62 8.12
C ARG A 139 6.09 -16.90 8.26
N TYR A 140 6.54 -18.01 7.70
CA TYR A 140 5.86 -19.29 7.82
C TYR A 140 5.68 -19.69 9.29
N LEU A 141 6.75 -19.62 10.08
CA LEU A 141 6.71 -19.92 11.51
C LEU A 141 5.76 -18.99 12.26
N ALA A 142 5.91 -17.67 12.10
CA ALA A 142 5.08 -16.68 12.77
C ALA A 142 3.59 -16.84 12.46
N LYS A 143 3.25 -17.11 11.18
CA LYS A 143 1.86 -17.38 10.79
C LYS A 143 1.29 -18.65 11.43
N ASN A 144 2.08 -19.69 11.57
CA ASN A 144 1.63 -20.93 12.22
C ASN A 144 1.41 -20.73 13.72
N VAL A 145 2.23 -19.95 14.40
CA VAL A 145 2.05 -19.59 15.82
C VAL A 145 0.69 -18.89 16.02
N VAL A 146 0.39 -17.90 15.19
CA VAL A 146 -0.89 -17.16 15.26
C VAL A 146 -2.06 -18.05 14.86
N ALA A 147 -1.94 -18.84 13.80
CA ALA A 147 -3.00 -19.75 13.33
C ALA A 147 -3.32 -20.85 14.33
N ALA A 148 -2.35 -21.29 15.14
CA ALA A 148 -2.55 -22.26 16.23
C ALA A 148 -3.16 -21.64 17.49
N GLY A 149 -3.42 -20.34 17.51
CA GLY A 149 -3.98 -19.63 18.68
C GLY A 149 -3.00 -19.49 19.85
N LEU A 150 -1.70 -19.66 19.61
CA LEU A 150 -0.67 -19.54 20.65
C LEU A 150 -0.32 -18.08 20.97
N ALA A 151 -0.58 -17.16 20.05
CA ALA A 151 -0.44 -15.73 20.23
C ALA A 151 -1.33 -14.98 19.22
N ASP A 152 -1.78 -13.77 19.57
CA ASP A 152 -2.50 -12.88 18.65
C ASP A 152 -1.55 -12.21 17.64
N ARG A 153 -0.29 -12.03 18.02
CA ARG A 153 0.78 -11.45 17.18
C ARG A 153 2.08 -12.21 17.40
N CYS A 154 2.84 -12.39 16.32
CA CYS A 154 4.14 -13.05 16.37
C CYS A 154 5.12 -12.37 15.41
N THR A 155 6.29 -11.96 15.90
CA THR A 155 7.39 -11.45 15.10
C THR A 155 8.61 -12.32 15.36
N ILE A 156 9.18 -12.87 14.29
CA ILE A 156 10.38 -13.71 14.36
C ILE A 156 11.49 -13.06 13.54
N GLN A 157 12.65 -12.91 14.13
CA GLN A 157 13.86 -12.43 13.46
C GLN A 157 14.89 -13.56 13.43
N LEU A 158 15.48 -13.79 12.27
CA LEU A 158 16.57 -14.75 12.08
C LEU A 158 17.84 -13.97 11.69
N SER A 159 18.98 -14.36 12.28
CA SER A 159 20.26 -13.80 11.86
C SER A 159 21.25 -14.92 11.46
N TYR A 160 22.03 -14.64 10.42
CA TYR A 160 22.99 -15.58 9.82
C TYR A 160 24.34 -14.93 9.58
N ALA A 161 25.42 -15.75 9.68
CA ALA A 161 26.69 -15.42 9.07
C ALA A 161 26.75 -16.00 7.65
N ILE A 162 27.31 -15.27 6.70
CA ILE A 162 27.45 -15.75 5.31
C ILE A 162 28.32 -16.99 5.31
N GLY A 163 27.88 -18.05 4.62
CA GLY A 163 28.57 -19.35 4.54
C GLY A 163 28.34 -20.28 5.72
N VAL A 164 27.57 -19.89 6.73
CA VAL A 164 27.20 -20.73 7.88
C VAL A 164 25.72 -21.08 7.81
N ALA A 165 25.41 -22.37 7.79
CA ALA A 165 24.02 -22.85 7.66
C ALA A 165 23.20 -22.68 8.93
N GLN A 166 23.84 -22.70 10.09
CA GLN A 166 23.17 -22.53 11.37
C GLN A 166 22.87 -21.04 11.62
N PRO A 167 21.64 -20.68 12.03
CA PRO A 167 21.37 -19.31 12.45
C PRO A 167 22.17 -18.92 13.69
N LEU A 168 22.63 -17.68 13.75
CA LEU A 168 23.30 -17.14 14.93
C LEU A 168 22.31 -16.84 16.05
N SER A 169 21.10 -16.45 15.67
CA SER A 169 19.99 -16.23 16.60
C SER A 169 18.63 -16.41 15.92
N VAL A 170 17.65 -16.72 16.75
CA VAL A 170 16.24 -16.80 16.41
C VAL A 170 15.48 -15.94 17.40
#